data_0f7bdeed1a7d67aeb1f5a9b344a67a44
#
_entry.id   0f7bdeed1a7d67aeb1f5a9b344a67a44
#
_cell.length_a   1.000
_cell.length_b   1.000
_cell.length_c   1.000
_cell.angle_alpha   90.00
_cell.angle_beta   90.00
_cell.angle_gamma   90.00
#
_symmetry.space_group_name_H-M   'P 1'
#
loop_
_entity.id
_entity.type
_entity.pdbx_description
1 polymer ?
#
loop_
_entity_poly.entity_id
_entity_poly.type
_entity_poly.pdbx_seq_one_letter_code
_entity_poly.pdbx_strand_id
1 'polypeptide(L)'
;MAAEAGHELRQILHVLHDDGSGDEAAVVWGDVTRTIDHYRETGMDIRLNTGQDWERSFNEAGAATRHAVLRTVEEALANAHRHGSESSAQLNLETGGAALVVECINPVARPTLPQPGHGLGLPGLRERMRLLGGRLSLAREAGVFTLRAELPAGRKPKKEPLHD
;
A
#
# COMPACT_ATOMS: atom_id res chain seq x y z
N MET A 1 11.68 23.58 -12.39
CA MET A 1 12.48 23.32 -11.18
C MET A 1 11.69 23.47 -9.88
N ALA A 2 10.57 24.19 -9.87
CA ALA A 2 9.76 24.36 -8.66
C ALA A 2 8.77 23.21 -8.36
N ALA A 3 8.52 22.28 -9.30
CA ALA A 3 7.55 21.20 -9.14
C ALA A 3 8.06 19.99 -8.29
N GLU A 4 9.37 19.77 -8.24
CA GLU A 4 9.96 18.67 -7.47
C GLU A 4 10.03 18.98 -5.97
N ALA A 5 10.36 20.20 -5.58
CA ALA A 5 10.40 20.61 -4.19
C ALA A 5 9.01 20.58 -3.50
N GLY A 6 7.94 20.83 -4.25
CA GLY A 6 6.57 20.75 -3.74
C GLY A 6 6.08 19.32 -3.48
N HIS A 7 6.61 18.35 -4.22
CA HIS A 7 6.27 16.94 -4.06
C HIS A 7 6.97 16.32 -2.85
N GLU A 8 8.24 16.66 -2.66
CA GLU A 8 9.02 16.24 -1.48
C GLU A 8 8.47 16.84 -0.18
N LEU A 9 8.11 18.11 -0.19
CA LEU A 9 7.50 18.78 0.96
C LEU A 9 6.14 18.19 1.32
N ARG A 10 5.33 17.78 0.35
CA ARG A 10 4.05 17.10 0.60
C ARG A 10 4.27 15.70 1.18
N GLN A 11 5.30 14.97 0.74
CA GLN A 11 5.66 13.68 1.32
C GLN A 11 6.17 13.82 2.76
N ILE A 12 6.99 14.83 3.05
CA ILE A 12 7.49 15.11 4.40
C ILE A 12 6.36 15.57 5.31
N LEU A 13 5.46 16.41 4.85
CA LEU A 13 4.28 16.83 5.59
C LEU A 13 3.31 15.68 5.87
N HIS A 14 3.19 14.73 4.95
CA HIS A 14 2.38 13.54 5.15
C HIS A 14 2.98 12.58 6.21
N VAL A 15 4.31 12.46 6.24
CA VAL A 15 5.02 11.66 7.26
C VAL A 15 4.93 12.31 8.63
N LEU A 16 5.00 13.64 8.71
CA LEU A 16 4.91 14.38 9.96
C LEU A 16 3.47 14.56 10.49
N HIS A 17 2.47 14.47 9.59
CA HIS A 17 1.05 14.54 9.99
C HIS A 17 0.49 13.21 10.50
N ASP A 18 1.26 12.13 10.37
CA ASP A 18 0.85 10.79 10.76
C ASP A 18 1.20 10.45 12.24
N ASP A 19 1.83 11.39 12.95
CA ASP A 19 2.10 11.28 14.39
C ASP A 19 0.91 11.78 15.23
N GLY A 20 -0.21 11.06 15.09
CA GLY A 20 -1.15 10.85 16.19
C GLY A 20 -1.72 12.07 16.89
N SER A 21 -2.54 12.85 16.22
CA SER A 21 -3.51 13.67 16.95
C SER A 21 -4.85 13.71 16.22
N GLY A 22 -5.76 12.90 16.73
CA GLY A 22 -7.15 13.19 16.82
C GLY A 22 -7.92 13.47 15.52
N ASP A 23 -8.82 12.55 15.17
CA ASP A 23 -9.93 12.75 14.24
C ASP A 23 -9.61 12.66 12.74
N GLU A 24 -8.59 11.89 12.33
CA GLU A 24 -8.54 11.43 10.96
C GLU A 24 -9.65 10.39 10.76
N ALA A 25 -10.59 10.70 9.88
CA ALA A 25 -11.64 9.78 9.48
C ALA A 25 -11.01 8.42 9.12
N ALA A 26 -11.50 7.35 9.72
CA ALA A 26 -10.97 6.01 9.52
C ALA A 26 -10.98 5.67 8.02
N VAL A 27 -9.86 5.14 7.52
CA VAL A 27 -9.75 4.67 6.13
C VAL A 27 -10.82 3.62 5.87
N VAL A 28 -11.59 3.83 4.83
CA VAL A 28 -12.62 2.90 4.35
C VAL A 28 -12.20 2.29 3.02
N TRP A 29 -12.84 1.19 2.63
CA TRP A 29 -12.54 0.52 1.37
C TRP A 29 -12.67 1.45 0.15
N GLY A 30 -13.61 2.39 0.19
CA GLY A 30 -13.78 3.41 -0.84
C GLY A 30 -12.54 4.30 -1.06
N ASP A 31 -11.71 4.52 -0.05
CA ASP A 31 -10.48 5.30 -0.20
C ASP A 31 -9.44 4.53 -1.02
N VAL A 32 -9.35 3.22 -0.82
CA VAL A 32 -8.46 2.34 -1.59
C VAL A 32 -8.92 2.26 -3.05
N THR A 33 -10.19 2.04 -3.28
CA THR A 33 -10.75 1.97 -4.65
C THR A 33 -10.62 3.30 -5.38
N ARG A 34 -10.77 4.42 -4.70
CA ARG A 34 -10.57 5.77 -5.27
C ARG A 34 -9.14 5.98 -5.72
N THR A 35 -8.16 5.51 -4.96
CA THR A 35 -6.75 5.56 -5.35
C THR A 35 -6.51 4.74 -6.62
N ILE A 36 -7.05 3.54 -6.71
CA ILE A 36 -6.94 2.69 -7.90
C ILE A 36 -7.56 3.37 -9.11
N ASP A 37 -8.77 3.91 -8.96
CA ASP A 37 -9.48 4.60 -10.03
C ASP A 37 -8.73 5.86 -10.50
N HIS A 38 -8.12 6.59 -9.58
CA HIS A 38 -7.28 7.73 -9.92
C HIS A 38 -6.14 7.35 -10.89
N TYR A 39 -5.42 6.27 -10.61
CA TYR A 39 -4.36 5.80 -11.49
C TYR A 39 -4.90 5.26 -12.83
N ARG A 40 -6.06 4.63 -12.83
CA ARG A 40 -6.74 4.22 -14.08
C ARG A 40 -7.10 5.42 -14.95
N GLU A 41 -7.58 6.50 -14.36
CA GLU A 41 -7.89 7.75 -15.06
C GLU A 41 -6.66 8.41 -15.69
N THR A 42 -5.47 8.19 -15.15
CA THR A 42 -4.21 8.63 -15.77
C THR A 42 -3.78 7.78 -16.98
N GLY A 43 -4.53 6.75 -17.32
CA GLY A 43 -4.26 5.83 -18.42
C GLY A 43 -3.54 4.55 -18.01
N MET A 44 -3.37 4.30 -16.72
CA MET A 44 -2.75 3.08 -16.23
C MET A 44 -3.70 1.89 -16.31
N ASP A 45 -3.27 0.80 -16.93
CA ASP A 45 -4.02 -0.45 -16.96
C ASP A 45 -3.79 -1.23 -15.66
N ILE A 46 -4.76 -1.21 -14.77
CA ILE A 46 -4.69 -1.90 -13.48
C ILE A 46 -5.67 -3.06 -13.44
N ARG A 47 -5.12 -4.27 -13.39
CA ARG A 47 -5.88 -5.47 -13.12
C ARG A 47 -5.99 -5.67 -11.61
N LEU A 48 -7.19 -5.52 -11.08
CA LEU A 48 -7.47 -5.72 -9.66
C LEU A 48 -8.09 -7.09 -9.43
N ASN A 49 -7.46 -7.88 -8.56
CA ASN A 49 -7.97 -9.15 -8.06
C ASN A 49 -8.16 -9.04 -6.55
N THR A 50 -9.40 -9.20 -6.10
CA THR A 50 -9.73 -9.23 -4.68
C THR A 50 -10.20 -10.63 -4.28
N GLY A 51 -9.63 -11.15 -3.20
CA GLY A 51 -10.12 -12.40 -2.60
C GLY A 51 -11.53 -12.23 -2.02
N GLN A 52 -12.25 -13.34 -1.93
CA GLN A 52 -13.65 -13.35 -1.52
C GLN A 52 -13.93 -12.67 -0.17
N ASP A 53 -13.03 -12.80 0.79
CA ASP A 53 -13.18 -12.24 2.14
C ASP A 53 -12.37 -10.94 2.36
N TRP A 54 -11.77 -10.40 1.33
CA TRP A 54 -10.87 -9.25 1.45
C TRP A 54 -11.57 -8.03 2.05
N GLU A 55 -12.65 -7.57 1.44
CA GLU A 55 -13.34 -6.34 1.87
C GLU A 55 -13.83 -6.45 3.31
N ARG A 56 -14.40 -7.59 3.69
CA ARG A 56 -14.83 -7.84 5.06
C ARG A 56 -13.64 -7.79 6.02
N SER A 57 -12.57 -8.50 5.71
CA SER A 57 -11.37 -8.55 6.55
C SER A 57 -10.70 -7.19 6.67
N PHE A 58 -10.69 -6.41 5.59
CA PHE A 58 -10.20 -5.03 5.61
C PHE A 58 -11.06 -4.15 6.53
N ASN A 59 -12.37 -4.21 6.41
CA ASN A 59 -13.28 -3.40 7.24
C ASN A 59 -13.24 -3.78 8.72
N GLU A 60 -12.96 -5.05 9.04
CA GLU A 60 -12.80 -5.55 10.41
C GLU A 60 -11.41 -5.26 10.99
N ALA A 61 -10.44 -4.89 10.17
CA ALA A 61 -9.08 -4.59 10.60
C ALA A 61 -9.01 -3.29 11.43
N GLY A 62 -7.96 -3.17 12.24
CA GLY A 62 -7.69 -1.96 13.01
C GLY A 62 -7.41 -0.76 12.10
N ALA A 63 -7.63 0.46 12.62
CA ALA A 63 -7.45 1.70 11.87
C ALA A 63 -6.02 1.84 11.30
N ALA A 64 -5.00 1.53 12.09
CA ALA A 64 -3.60 1.57 11.65
C ALA A 64 -3.30 0.57 10.51
N THR A 65 -3.87 -0.62 10.57
CA THR A 65 -3.73 -1.62 9.50
C THR A 65 -4.40 -1.16 8.21
N ARG A 66 -5.62 -0.63 8.28
CA ARG A 66 -6.33 -0.10 7.11
C ARG A 66 -5.57 1.06 6.46
N HIS A 67 -5.01 1.94 7.27
CA HIS A 67 -4.17 3.03 6.80
C HIS A 67 -2.90 2.52 6.11
N ALA A 68 -2.25 1.50 6.68
CA ALA A 68 -1.07 0.87 6.10
C ALA A 68 -1.39 0.18 4.76
N VAL A 69 -2.55 -0.45 4.62
CA VAL A 69 -3.03 -1.01 3.33
C VAL A 69 -3.16 0.10 2.29
N LEU A 70 -3.81 1.21 2.62
CA LEU A 70 -3.96 2.34 1.69
C LEU A 70 -2.60 2.87 1.25
N ARG A 71 -1.67 3.10 2.18
CA ARG A 71 -0.32 3.57 1.87
C ARG A 71 0.45 2.58 1.00
N THR A 72 0.29 1.29 1.25
CA THR A 72 0.90 0.24 0.41
C THR A 72 0.41 0.31 -1.02
N VAL A 73 -0.89 0.44 -1.22
CA VAL A 73 -1.49 0.57 -2.57
C VAL A 73 -1.01 1.85 -3.25
N GLU A 74 -1.01 2.98 -2.55
CA GLU A 74 -0.52 4.26 -3.07
C GLU A 74 0.94 4.17 -3.54
N GLU A 75 1.84 3.65 -2.70
CA GLU A 75 3.26 3.51 -3.03
C GLU A 75 3.51 2.49 -4.15
N ALA A 76 2.79 1.38 -4.12
CA ALA A 76 2.93 0.35 -5.16
C ALA A 76 2.51 0.86 -6.55
N LEU A 77 1.39 1.57 -6.63
CA LEU A 77 0.91 2.14 -7.89
C LEU A 77 1.77 3.33 -8.34
N ALA A 78 2.22 4.16 -7.40
CA ALA A 78 3.16 5.24 -7.71
C ALA A 78 4.49 4.71 -8.27
N ASN A 79 5.02 3.64 -7.70
CA ASN A 79 6.22 2.96 -8.21
C ASN A 79 6.00 2.37 -9.60
N ALA A 80 4.90 1.67 -9.81
CA ALA A 80 4.55 1.12 -11.11
C ALA A 80 4.39 2.21 -12.18
N HIS A 81 3.81 3.34 -11.82
CA HIS A 81 3.64 4.49 -12.70
C HIS A 81 4.97 5.16 -13.06
N ARG A 82 5.86 5.35 -12.08
CA ARG A 82 7.16 6.03 -12.27
C ARG A 82 8.24 5.16 -12.90
N HIS A 83 8.31 3.89 -12.53
CA HIS A 83 9.42 2.99 -12.84
C HIS A 83 9.02 1.81 -13.72
N GLY A 84 7.73 1.61 -13.97
CA GLY A 84 7.25 0.59 -14.87
C GLY A 84 7.68 0.85 -16.31
N SER A 85 8.01 -0.21 -17.04
CA SER A 85 8.31 -0.13 -18.48
C SER A 85 7.06 -0.01 -19.35
N GLU A 86 5.93 -0.38 -18.78
CA GLU A 86 4.60 -0.25 -19.34
C GLU A 86 3.69 0.40 -18.30
N SER A 87 2.68 1.13 -18.75
CA SER A 87 1.70 1.74 -17.84
C SER A 87 0.67 0.70 -17.41
N SER A 88 1.12 -0.33 -16.71
CA SER A 88 0.29 -1.44 -16.25
C SER A 88 0.73 -1.99 -14.90
N ALA A 89 -0.21 -2.50 -14.14
CA ALA A 89 0.03 -3.22 -12.89
C ALA A 89 -1.05 -4.27 -12.64
N GLN A 90 -0.68 -5.33 -11.98
CA GLN A 90 -1.61 -6.29 -11.39
C GLN A 90 -1.59 -6.12 -9.88
N LEU A 91 -2.73 -5.84 -9.29
CA LEU A 91 -2.91 -5.66 -7.86
C LEU A 91 -3.75 -6.82 -7.31
N ASN A 92 -3.14 -7.62 -6.46
CA ASN A 92 -3.78 -8.75 -5.80
C ASN A 92 -3.98 -8.42 -4.32
N LEU A 93 -5.21 -8.50 -3.87
CA LEU A 93 -5.62 -8.25 -2.49
C LEU A 93 -6.25 -9.52 -1.93
N GLU A 94 -5.58 -10.16 -0.99
CA GLU A 94 -5.97 -11.46 -0.47
C GLU A 94 -5.90 -11.51 1.05
N THR A 95 -6.62 -12.46 1.60
CA THR A 95 -6.52 -12.82 3.02
C THR A 95 -5.77 -14.14 3.14
N GLY A 96 -4.74 -14.17 3.98
CA GLY A 96 -3.96 -15.37 4.28
C GLY A 96 -4.00 -15.68 5.77
N GLY A 97 -4.88 -16.56 6.23
CA GLY A 97 -5.06 -16.82 7.64
C GLY A 97 -5.55 -15.57 8.40
N ALA A 98 -4.74 -15.05 9.33
CA ALA A 98 -5.05 -13.82 10.07
C ALA A 98 -4.39 -12.56 9.47
N ALA A 99 -3.89 -12.63 8.25
CA ALA A 99 -3.19 -11.54 7.58
C ALA A 99 -3.96 -11.00 6.39
N LEU A 100 -3.79 -9.68 6.15
CA LEU A 100 -4.13 -9.03 4.89
C LEU A 100 -2.88 -9.01 4.02
N VAL A 101 -3.02 -9.41 2.77
CA VAL A 101 -1.92 -9.46 1.80
C VAL A 101 -2.21 -8.51 0.65
N VAL A 102 -1.30 -7.57 0.43
CA VAL A 102 -1.31 -6.67 -0.72
C VAL A 102 -0.11 -7.00 -1.60
N GLU A 103 -0.34 -7.38 -2.84
CA GLU A 103 0.70 -7.66 -3.80
C GLU A 103 0.49 -6.83 -5.06
N CYS A 104 1.52 -6.14 -5.49
CA CYS A 104 1.52 -5.42 -6.76
C CYS A 104 2.65 -5.95 -7.65
N ILE A 105 2.29 -6.31 -8.86
CA ILE A 105 3.21 -6.85 -9.86
C ILE A 105 3.15 -5.93 -11.08
N ASN A 106 4.30 -5.43 -11.51
CA ASN A 106 4.38 -4.61 -12.71
C ASN A 106 5.65 -4.90 -13.53
N PRO A 107 5.58 -4.76 -14.86
CA PRO A 107 6.76 -4.88 -15.69
C PRO A 107 7.71 -3.70 -15.44
N VAL A 108 9.00 -3.98 -15.47
CA VAL A 108 10.07 -2.98 -15.35
C VAL A 108 11.10 -3.17 -16.45
N ALA A 109 11.69 -2.06 -16.91
CA ALA A 109 12.82 -2.13 -17.82
C ALA A 109 14.00 -2.82 -17.15
N ARG A 110 14.85 -3.50 -17.94
CA ARG A 110 16.10 -4.04 -17.42
C ARG A 110 16.93 -2.89 -16.84
N PRO A 111 17.45 -3.04 -15.61
CA PRO A 111 18.26 -1.99 -15.03
C PRO A 111 19.53 -1.84 -15.84
N THR A 112 19.76 -0.66 -16.40
CA THR A 112 21.02 -0.30 -17.03
C THR A 112 22.03 0.22 -16.01
N LEU A 113 21.57 0.81 -14.92
CA LEU A 113 22.40 1.25 -13.79
C LEU A 113 21.50 1.36 -12.55
N PRO A 114 22.04 1.12 -11.34
CA PRO A 114 21.30 1.42 -10.13
C PRO A 114 21.05 2.93 -10.07
N GLN A 115 19.78 3.33 -10.15
CA GLN A 115 19.38 4.73 -9.97
C GLN A 115 19.47 5.05 -8.47
N PRO A 116 20.33 5.99 -8.06
CA PRO A 116 20.38 6.37 -6.66
C PRO A 116 19.09 7.10 -6.25
N GLY A 117 18.44 6.61 -5.21
CA GLY A 117 17.71 7.46 -4.32
C GLY A 117 16.29 7.88 -4.69
N HIS A 118 15.44 7.00 -5.21
CA HIS A 118 14.01 7.33 -5.31
C HIS A 118 13.14 6.40 -4.45
N GLY A 119 13.55 6.17 -3.21
CA GLY A 119 12.90 5.25 -2.32
C GLY A 119 12.45 5.81 -0.98
N LEU A 120 12.14 7.11 -0.88
CA LEU A 120 11.65 7.69 0.39
C LEU A 120 10.33 7.08 0.85
N GLY A 121 9.47 6.62 -0.07
CA GLY A 121 8.23 5.93 0.26
C GLY A 121 8.45 4.50 0.76
N LEU A 122 9.35 3.72 0.17
CA LEU A 122 9.56 2.32 0.52
C LEU A 122 10.22 2.11 1.89
N PRO A 123 11.28 2.86 2.30
CA PRO A 123 11.80 2.76 3.65
C PRO A 123 10.78 3.13 4.72
N GLY A 124 10.00 4.18 4.52
CA GLY A 124 8.92 4.57 5.43
C GLY A 124 7.83 3.51 5.53
N LEU A 125 7.45 2.92 4.41
CA LEU A 125 6.48 1.83 4.36
C LEU A 125 6.99 0.58 5.07
N ARG A 126 8.26 0.22 4.89
CA ARG A 126 8.90 -0.91 5.58
C ARG A 126 8.89 -0.73 7.09
N GLU A 127 9.23 0.47 7.57
CA GLU A 127 9.21 0.77 9.01
C GLU A 127 7.78 0.71 9.57
N ARG A 128 6.81 1.24 8.86
CA ARG A 128 5.40 1.14 9.23
C ARG A 128 4.92 -0.31 9.33
N MET A 129 5.29 -1.15 8.36
CA MET A 129 4.99 -2.59 8.40
C MET A 129 5.61 -3.25 9.63
N ARG A 130 6.86 -2.94 9.92
CA ARG A 130 7.57 -3.47 11.09
C ARG A 130 6.85 -3.10 12.40
N LEU A 131 6.44 -1.86 12.56
CA LEU A 131 5.72 -1.37 13.75
C LEU A 131 4.37 -2.06 13.94
N LEU A 132 3.71 -2.48 12.85
CA LEU A 132 2.45 -3.22 12.89
C LEU A 132 2.61 -4.74 12.99
N GLY A 133 3.84 -5.23 13.08
CA GLY A 133 4.13 -6.66 13.08
C GLY A 133 3.95 -7.33 11.71
N GLY A 134 3.94 -6.54 10.66
CA GLY A 134 3.85 -7.00 9.27
C GLY A 134 5.19 -7.16 8.59
N ARG A 135 5.15 -7.46 7.31
CA ARG A 135 6.33 -7.69 6.47
C ARG A 135 6.14 -7.06 5.10
N LEU A 136 7.20 -6.42 4.60
CA LEU A 136 7.29 -5.94 3.22
C LEU A 136 8.41 -6.67 2.49
N SER A 137 8.08 -7.27 1.36
CA SER A 137 9.01 -7.97 0.48
C SER A 137 9.02 -7.30 -0.89
N LEU A 138 10.21 -7.13 -1.45
CA LEU A 138 10.43 -6.58 -2.77
C LEU A 138 11.24 -7.58 -3.58
N ALA A 139 10.82 -7.86 -4.79
CA ALA A 139 11.54 -8.73 -5.71
C ALA A 139 11.60 -8.11 -7.11
N ARG A 140 12.71 -8.34 -7.80
CA ARG A 140 12.90 -7.94 -9.19
C ARG A 140 13.53 -9.08 -9.95
N GLU A 141 12.74 -9.73 -10.78
CA GLU A 141 13.16 -10.88 -11.56
C GLU A 141 12.57 -10.84 -12.98
N ALA A 142 13.39 -11.19 -13.97
CA ALA A 142 12.93 -11.37 -15.35
C ALA A 142 12.11 -10.19 -15.93
N GLY A 143 12.46 -8.95 -15.59
CA GLY A 143 11.74 -7.77 -16.09
C GLY A 143 10.42 -7.49 -15.37
N VAL A 144 10.20 -8.09 -14.21
CA VAL A 144 9.04 -7.91 -13.37
C VAL A 144 9.45 -7.44 -11.98
N PHE A 145 8.78 -6.43 -11.47
CA PHE A 145 8.91 -5.97 -10.09
C PHE A 145 7.68 -6.41 -9.29
N THR A 146 7.91 -6.99 -8.13
CA THR A 146 6.86 -7.41 -7.20
C THR A 146 7.07 -6.75 -5.85
N LEU A 147 6.06 -6.05 -5.39
CA LEU A 147 5.94 -5.56 -4.02
C LEU A 147 4.87 -6.38 -3.33
N ARG A 148 5.21 -6.97 -2.17
CA ARG A 148 4.26 -7.75 -1.38
C ARG A 148 4.31 -7.32 0.07
N ALA A 149 3.18 -6.93 0.61
CA ALA A 149 3.00 -6.58 2.01
C ALA A 149 2.06 -7.58 2.68
N GLU A 150 2.44 -8.03 3.87
CA GLU A 150 1.61 -8.85 4.74
C GLU A 150 1.40 -8.12 6.05
N LEU A 151 0.15 -7.93 6.43
CA LEU A 151 -0.26 -7.19 7.61
C LEU A 151 -1.14 -8.05 8.49
N PRO A 152 -0.86 -8.15 9.81
CA PRO A 152 -1.80 -8.77 10.72
C PRO A 152 -3.14 -8.02 10.66
N ALA A 153 -4.23 -8.73 10.50
CA ALA A 153 -5.55 -8.12 10.37
C ALA A 153 -6.04 -7.44 11.66
N GLY A 154 -5.33 -7.60 12.79
CA GLY A 154 -5.61 -6.89 14.04
C GLY A 154 -7.07 -6.99 14.45
N ARG A 155 -7.58 -8.20 14.63
CA ARG A 155 -8.95 -8.38 15.11
C ARG A 155 -9.13 -7.62 16.42
N LYS A 156 -10.12 -6.72 16.47
CA LYS A 156 -10.66 -6.27 17.74
C LYS A 156 -10.96 -7.50 18.59
N PRO A 157 -10.52 -7.57 19.86
CA PRO A 157 -10.93 -8.67 20.72
C PRO A 157 -12.45 -8.73 20.69
N LYS A 158 -13.01 -9.91 20.38
CA LYS A 158 -14.44 -10.15 20.58
C LYS A 158 -14.70 -9.75 22.02
N LYS A 159 -15.59 -8.77 22.24
CA LYS A 159 -16.19 -8.59 23.54
C LYS A 159 -16.88 -9.93 23.87
N GLU A 160 -16.29 -10.71 24.76
CA GLU A 160 -17.01 -11.80 25.36
C GLU A 160 -18.25 -11.21 26.02
N PRO A 161 -19.43 -11.78 25.76
CA PRO A 161 -20.61 -11.36 26.50
C PRO A 161 -20.33 -11.66 27.99
N LEU A 162 -20.42 -10.62 28.80
CA LEU A 162 -20.47 -10.78 30.25
C LEU A 162 -21.63 -11.73 30.56
N HIS A 163 -21.29 -12.93 30.98
CA HIS A 163 -22.28 -13.80 31.61
C HIS A 163 -22.50 -13.23 33.01
N ASP A 164 -23.71 -12.71 33.24
CA ASP A 164 -24.27 -12.52 34.57
C ASP A 164 -24.54 -13.86 35.23
#